data_b8872b6ced7bc7ec822178ada120fc4b
#
_entry.id   b8872b6ced7bc7ec822178ada120fc4b
#
_cell.length_a   1.000
_cell.length_b   1.000
_cell.length_c   1.000
_cell.angle_alpha   90.00
_cell.angle_beta   90.00
_cell.angle_gamma   90.00
#
_symmetry.space_group_name_H-M   'P 1'
#
loop_
_entity.id
_entity.type
_entity.pdbx_description
1 polymer ?
#
loop_
_entity_poly.entity_id
_entity_poly.type
_entity_poly.pdbx_seq_one_letter_code
_entity_poly.pdbx_strand_id
1 'polypeptide(L)'
;MLPVLVGAIAPGAVTGYTMDTHMQGRQYYFGGQFGVGYKITPNFNASIGGRVVYAQCNYYGYVRNISLNTAQGKTVPATKFFESQQMPDFAALVSDKELNCDQNGWGFTPIISADWKIGKLNLAAKYEFKTKLRLKNQAGVNTSGLSEYDDGKKVKADIPAILSIGARYSLLDNVRLNAGFHYYFDKQATQHNNKHNYLTNGGWEVLAGAEVDVTKRWTVSAGWQTTNYGLGKNSQFISDMSFVTNSNSVGVGARFQLRKKVALNIAYFKTIYKHYKRQHDDFYNIKGTFGSMLDPLAQQLTAGAQQIGQALQQPNLSEAQRLAYQTRLAEIRTELGAAQKIQTGLGGYKSSGSENFHRTNDVFGLGLEIDF
;
A
#
# COMPACT_ATOMS: atom_id res chain seq x y z
N MET A 1 16.74 -12.78 -7.28
CA MET A 1 17.63 -11.64 -7.65
C MET A 1 19.11 -12.05 -7.59
N LEU A 2 19.70 -12.36 -6.42
CA LEU A 2 21.09 -12.76 -6.25
C LEU A 2 21.56 -13.87 -7.20
N PRO A 3 20.82 -14.99 -7.43
CA PRO A 3 21.26 -16.04 -8.35
C PRO A 3 21.49 -15.55 -9.78
N VAL A 4 20.67 -14.61 -10.26
CA VAL A 4 20.82 -14.05 -11.61
C VAL A 4 22.04 -13.12 -11.68
N LEU A 5 22.23 -12.29 -10.64
CA LEU A 5 23.38 -11.40 -10.52
C LEU A 5 24.69 -12.19 -10.53
N VAL A 6 24.79 -13.17 -9.65
CA VAL A 6 26.01 -13.99 -9.52
C VAL A 6 26.20 -14.90 -10.73
N GLY A 7 25.11 -15.47 -11.27
CA GLY A 7 25.18 -16.31 -12.46
C GLY A 7 25.68 -15.59 -13.70
N ALA A 8 25.42 -14.28 -13.83
CA ALA A 8 25.93 -13.45 -14.92
C ALA A 8 27.42 -13.08 -14.75
N ILE A 9 27.88 -12.92 -13.50
CA ILE A 9 29.25 -12.50 -13.17
C ILE A 9 30.21 -13.70 -13.09
N ALA A 10 29.77 -14.75 -12.38
CA ALA A 10 30.54 -15.97 -12.11
C ALA A 10 29.67 -17.22 -12.30
N PRO A 11 29.41 -17.64 -13.56
CA PRO A 11 28.57 -18.79 -13.86
C PRO A 11 29.05 -20.06 -13.13
N GLY A 12 28.17 -20.75 -12.45
CA GLY A 12 28.48 -21.99 -11.74
C GLY A 12 29.25 -21.83 -10.42
N ALA A 13 29.68 -20.63 -10.05
CA ALA A 13 30.44 -20.40 -8.80
C ALA A 13 29.54 -20.47 -7.56
N VAL A 14 28.24 -20.25 -7.70
CA VAL A 14 27.27 -20.19 -6.61
C VAL A 14 26.07 -21.07 -6.91
N THR A 15 25.68 -21.88 -5.92
CA THR A 15 24.54 -22.83 -5.99
C THR A 15 23.29 -22.33 -5.27
N GLY A 16 23.43 -21.31 -4.40
CA GLY A 16 22.31 -20.79 -3.63
C GLY A 16 22.71 -19.58 -2.79
N TYR A 17 21.75 -19.07 -2.04
CA TYR A 17 21.96 -17.96 -1.10
C TYR A 17 21.09 -18.11 0.14
N THR A 18 21.48 -17.44 1.22
CA THR A 18 20.71 -17.29 2.42
C THR A 18 20.62 -15.81 2.80
N MET A 19 19.56 -15.41 3.45
CA MET A 19 19.41 -14.06 4.00
C MET A 19 18.35 -14.06 5.11
N ASP A 20 18.48 -13.13 6.03
CA ASP A 20 17.46 -12.85 7.05
C ASP A 20 16.63 -11.66 6.60
N THR A 21 15.32 -11.82 6.56
CA THR A 21 14.40 -10.76 6.13
C THR A 21 13.25 -10.61 7.09
N HIS A 22 12.86 -9.37 7.34
CA HIS A 22 11.64 -9.04 8.05
C HIS A 22 10.99 -7.81 7.43
N MET A 23 9.66 -7.80 7.34
CA MET A 23 8.88 -6.64 6.91
C MET A 23 7.60 -6.54 7.72
N GLN A 24 7.35 -5.35 8.27
CA GLN A 24 6.15 -5.04 9.03
C GLN A 24 5.66 -3.62 8.68
N GLY A 25 4.35 -3.48 8.45
CA GLY A 25 3.70 -2.19 8.30
C GLY A 25 2.47 -2.10 9.20
N ARG A 26 2.31 -0.99 9.89
CA ARG A 26 1.12 -0.68 10.71
C ARG A 26 0.62 0.70 10.35
N GLN A 27 -0.70 0.84 10.23
CA GLN A 27 -1.34 2.11 9.92
C GLN A 27 -2.58 2.26 10.78
N TYR A 28 -2.65 3.34 11.54
CA TYR A 28 -3.77 3.70 12.38
C TYR A 28 -4.27 5.09 11.99
N TYR A 29 -5.59 5.22 11.85
CA TYR A 29 -6.26 6.48 11.59
C TYR A 29 -7.31 6.67 12.67
N PHE A 30 -7.15 7.70 13.48
CA PHE A 30 -8.07 8.09 14.53
C PHE A 30 -8.87 9.29 14.06
N GLY A 31 -10.21 9.24 14.21
CA GLY A 31 -11.09 10.33 13.78
C GLY A 31 -12.04 10.77 14.88
N GLY A 32 -11.99 12.05 15.24
CA GLY A 32 -13.01 12.71 16.05
C GLY A 32 -13.94 13.52 15.15
N GLN A 33 -15.24 13.19 15.12
CA GLN A 33 -16.24 13.86 14.29
C GLN A 33 -17.22 14.65 15.14
N PHE A 34 -17.54 15.86 14.68
CA PHE A 34 -18.56 16.73 15.28
C PHE A 34 -19.43 17.35 14.17
N GLY A 35 -20.61 17.78 14.53
CA GLY A 35 -21.51 18.41 13.58
C GLY A 35 -22.77 18.95 14.24
N VAL A 36 -23.43 19.83 13.53
CA VAL A 36 -24.72 20.42 13.94
C VAL A 36 -25.72 20.16 12.83
N GLY A 37 -26.87 19.59 13.23
CA GLY A 37 -28.02 19.39 12.37
C GLY A 37 -29.10 20.45 12.66
N TYR A 38 -29.72 20.94 11.60
CA TYR A 38 -30.83 21.89 11.70
C TYR A 38 -32.01 21.41 10.91
N LYS A 39 -33.18 21.43 11.58
CA LYS A 39 -34.47 21.08 11.00
C LYS A 39 -35.04 22.27 10.26
N ILE A 40 -34.87 22.32 8.93
CA ILE A 40 -35.29 23.42 8.08
C ILE A 40 -36.81 23.41 7.92
N THR A 41 -37.40 22.22 7.74
CA THR A 41 -38.83 21.98 7.72
C THR A 41 -39.18 20.73 8.56
N PRO A 42 -40.43 20.44 8.85
CA PRO A 42 -40.79 19.20 9.54
C PRO A 42 -40.29 17.92 8.89
N ASN A 43 -40.03 17.98 7.57
CA ASN A 43 -39.64 16.82 6.76
C ASN A 43 -38.26 16.93 6.16
N PHE A 44 -37.54 18.05 6.33
CA PHE A 44 -36.25 18.26 5.76
C PHE A 44 -35.23 18.79 6.77
N ASN A 45 -34.14 18.07 6.95
CA ASN A 45 -33.03 18.43 7.82
C ASN A 45 -31.76 18.60 6.97
N ALA A 46 -30.89 19.50 7.40
CA ALA A 46 -29.54 19.64 6.86
C ALA A 46 -28.54 19.66 8.01
N SER A 47 -27.32 19.20 7.77
CA SER A 47 -26.25 19.28 8.75
C SER A 47 -24.93 19.69 8.12
N ILE A 48 -24.11 20.32 8.96
CA ILE A 48 -22.73 20.66 8.66
C ILE A 48 -21.85 20.19 9.81
N GLY A 49 -20.67 19.70 9.49
CA GLY A 49 -19.74 19.23 10.50
C GLY A 49 -18.33 19.06 9.95
N GLY A 50 -17.50 18.40 10.74
CA GLY A 50 -16.16 18.11 10.35
C GLY A 50 -15.60 16.92 11.13
N ARG A 51 -14.56 16.32 10.57
CA ARG A 51 -13.79 15.27 11.21
C ARG A 51 -12.34 15.68 11.28
N VAL A 52 -11.76 15.70 12.48
CA VAL A 52 -10.32 15.77 12.68
C VAL A 52 -9.77 14.37 12.59
N VAL A 53 -8.74 14.17 11.79
CA VAL A 53 -8.09 12.88 11.60
C VAL A 53 -6.65 12.98 12.07
N TYR A 54 -6.21 12.04 12.90
CA TYR A 54 -4.81 11.80 13.24
C TYR A 54 -4.39 10.46 12.67
N ALA A 55 -3.34 10.46 11.86
CA ALA A 55 -2.75 9.25 11.30
C ALA A 55 -1.41 8.96 11.97
N GLN A 56 -1.21 7.70 12.31
CA GLN A 56 0.04 7.15 12.82
C GLN A 56 0.35 5.87 12.06
N CYS A 57 1.50 5.84 11.39
CA CYS A 57 1.98 4.69 10.63
C CYS A 57 3.37 4.33 11.12
N ASN A 58 3.72 3.05 11.05
CA ASN A 58 5.06 2.56 11.30
C ASN A 58 5.43 1.57 10.22
N TYR A 59 6.65 1.68 9.70
CA TYR A 59 7.25 0.76 8.75
C TYR A 59 8.60 0.30 9.28
N TYR A 60 8.70 -0.99 9.53
CA TYR A 60 9.91 -1.64 9.98
C TYR A 60 10.26 -2.81 9.07
N GLY A 61 11.50 -2.90 8.67
CA GLY A 61 11.97 -4.03 7.89
C GLY A 61 13.49 -4.05 7.75
N TYR A 62 14.00 -5.21 7.47
CA TYR A 62 15.43 -5.40 7.20
C TYR A 62 15.66 -6.56 6.22
N VAL A 63 16.81 -6.49 5.56
CA VAL A 63 17.46 -7.58 4.84
C VAL A 63 18.88 -7.61 5.34
N ARG A 64 19.30 -8.72 5.96
CA ARG A 64 20.59 -8.85 6.62
C ARG A 64 21.22 -10.21 6.34
N ASN A 65 22.50 -10.34 6.64
CA ASN A 65 23.26 -11.60 6.60
C ASN A 65 23.17 -12.29 5.22
N ILE A 66 23.18 -11.51 4.14
CA ILE A 66 23.14 -12.06 2.79
C ILE A 66 24.42 -12.85 2.54
N SER A 67 24.29 -14.16 2.35
CA SER A 67 25.40 -15.07 2.13
C SER A 67 25.16 -15.95 0.90
N LEU A 68 26.23 -16.29 0.20
CA LEU A 68 26.24 -17.11 -1.01
C LEU A 68 26.80 -18.50 -0.69
N ASN A 69 26.10 -19.53 -1.15
CA ASN A 69 26.58 -20.91 -1.08
C ASN A 69 27.38 -21.19 -2.35
N THR A 70 28.69 -21.40 -2.21
CA THR A 70 29.59 -21.66 -3.33
C THR A 70 29.46 -23.09 -3.83
N ALA A 71 29.86 -23.34 -5.07
CA ALA A 71 29.91 -24.70 -5.65
C ALA A 71 30.86 -25.64 -4.90
N GLN A 72 31.81 -25.09 -4.13
CA GLN A 72 32.71 -25.85 -3.25
C GLN A 72 32.11 -26.17 -1.88
N GLY A 73 30.81 -25.89 -1.66
CA GLY A 73 30.12 -26.17 -0.42
C GLY A 73 30.43 -25.20 0.73
N LYS A 74 31.07 -24.06 0.47
CA LYS A 74 31.33 -23.01 1.47
C LYS A 74 30.26 -21.93 1.42
N THR A 75 29.85 -21.40 2.57
CA THR A 75 29.01 -20.20 2.68
C THR A 75 29.90 -18.98 2.90
N VAL A 76 29.74 -17.97 2.06
CA VAL A 76 30.56 -16.75 2.07
C VAL A 76 29.59 -15.54 2.12
N PRO A 77 29.84 -14.50 2.96
CA PRO A 77 29.08 -13.27 2.92
C PRO A 77 29.08 -12.67 1.50
N ALA A 78 27.91 -12.25 1.02
CA ALA A 78 27.79 -11.73 -0.36
C ALA A 78 28.66 -10.48 -0.59
N THR A 79 28.81 -9.62 0.41
CA THR A 79 29.71 -8.47 0.37
C THR A 79 31.16 -8.89 0.10
N LYS A 80 31.67 -9.91 0.83
CA LYS A 80 33.04 -10.43 0.66
C LYS A 80 33.25 -11.09 -0.69
N PHE A 81 32.21 -11.74 -1.23
CA PHE A 81 32.27 -12.30 -2.59
C PHE A 81 32.50 -11.18 -3.62
N PHE A 82 31.71 -10.09 -3.59
CA PHE A 82 31.85 -8.99 -4.54
C PHE A 82 33.15 -8.18 -4.35
N GLU A 83 33.57 -7.97 -3.09
CA GLU A 83 34.88 -7.37 -2.79
C GLU A 83 36.03 -8.17 -3.43
N SER A 84 35.99 -9.49 -3.32
CA SER A 84 37.04 -10.36 -3.93
C SER A 84 37.03 -10.31 -5.46
N GLN A 85 35.93 -9.90 -6.07
CA GLN A 85 35.81 -9.69 -7.52
C GLN A 85 36.16 -8.25 -7.94
N GLN A 86 36.69 -7.40 -7.04
CA GLN A 86 36.95 -5.98 -7.26
C GLN A 86 35.70 -5.17 -7.65
N MET A 87 34.55 -5.46 -6.99
CA MET A 87 33.25 -4.86 -7.22
C MET A 87 32.71 -4.24 -5.94
N PRO A 88 33.28 -3.15 -5.40
CA PRO A 88 32.87 -2.57 -4.12
C PRO A 88 31.45 -1.96 -4.15
N ASP A 89 31.01 -1.40 -5.28
CA ASP A 89 29.66 -0.84 -5.38
C ASP A 89 28.59 -1.94 -5.42
N PHE A 90 28.89 -3.11 -6.01
CA PHE A 90 28.03 -4.29 -5.90
C PHE A 90 28.02 -4.88 -4.49
N ALA A 91 29.14 -4.86 -3.77
CA ALA A 91 29.19 -5.24 -2.36
C ALA A 91 28.28 -4.32 -1.52
N ALA A 92 28.28 -3.01 -1.79
CA ALA A 92 27.38 -2.07 -1.13
C ALA A 92 25.88 -2.33 -1.43
N LEU A 93 25.54 -2.78 -2.65
CA LEU A 93 24.17 -3.14 -3.01
C LEU A 93 23.63 -4.32 -2.18
N VAL A 94 24.49 -5.31 -1.87
CA VAL A 94 24.13 -6.52 -1.11
C VAL A 94 24.46 -6.42 0.37
N SER A 95 24.85 -5.25 0.87
CA SER A 95 25.05 -5.00 2.30
C SER A 95 23.73 -5.02 3.05
N ASP A 96 23.82 -5.15 4.35
CA ASP A 96 22.65 -5.10 5.25
C ASP A 96 21.87 -3.80 5.04
N LYS A 97 20.54 -3.93 4.95
CA LYS A 97 19.61 -2.83 4.79
C LYS A 97 18.56 -2.88 5.90
N GLU A 98 18.27 -1.72 6.44
CA GLU A 98 17.25 -1.58 7.48
C GLU A 98 16.44 -0.31 7.27
N LEU A 99 15.16 -0.40 7.54
CA LEU A 99 14.22 0.71 7.62
C LEU A 99 13.49 0.63 8.96
N ASN A 100 13.49 1.70 9.73
CA ASN A 100 12.60 1.90 10.86
C ASN A 100 12.10 3.35 10.83
N CYS A 101 10.87 3.53 10.37
CA CYS A 101 10.29 4.85 10.13
C CYS A 101 8.88 4.92 10.69
N ASP A 102 8.67 5.80 11.64
CA ASP A 102 7.37 6.27 12.06
C ASP A 102 6.91 7.41 11.17
N GLN A 103 5.60 7.48 10.93
CA GLN A 103 4.98 8.57 10.18
C GLN A 103 3.75 9.05 10.94
N ASN A 104 3.59 10.34 11.08
CA ASN A 104 2.39 10.91 11.68
C ASN A 104 1.92 12.17 10.92
N GLY A 105 0.64 12.47 11.07
CA GLY A 105 0.06 13.65 10.45
C GLY A 105 -1.38 13.90 10.88
N TRP A 106 -1.81 15.12 10.71
CA TRP A 106 -3.17 15.57 10.98
C TRP A 106 -3.85 16.00 9.71
N GLY A 107 -5.17 15.78 9.66
CA GLY A 107 -6.02 16.23 8.58
C GLY A 107 -7.39 16.67 9.10
N PHE A 108 -8.13 17.41 8.27
CA PHE A 108 -9.48 17.84 8.55
C PHE A 108 -10.37 17.56 7.35
N THR A 109 -11.53 16.98 7.59
CA THR A 109 -12.56 16.65 6.61
C THR A 109 -13.82 17.44 6.90
N PRO A 110 -14.19 18.47 6.11
CA PRO A 110 -15.53 19.04 6.16
C PRO A 110 -16.57 18.01 5.76
N ILE A 111 -17.76 18.09 6.35
CA ILE A 111 -18.87 17.16 6.09
C ILE A 111 -20.15 17.97 5.97
N ILE A 112 -20.95 17.71 4.93
CA ILE A 112 -22.31 18.23 4.77
C ILE A 112 -23.25 17.07 4.54
N SER A 113 -24.47 17.16 5.06
CA SER A 113 -25.52 16.17 4.77
C SER A 113 -26.91 16.80 4.81
N ALA A 114 -27.84 16.10 4.18
CA ALA A 114 -29.24 16.42 4.24
C ALA A 114 -30.06 15.13 4.28
N ASP A 115 -31.21 15.17 4.91
CA ASP A 115 -32.20 14.11 4.84
C ASP A 115 -33.61 14.69 4.63
N TRP A 116 -34.41 13.96 3.87
CA TRP A 116 -35.76 14.37 3.47
C TRP A 116 -36.73 13.21 3.62
N LYS A 117 -37.78 13.40 4.45
CA LYS A 117 -38.85 12.45 4.68
C LYS A 117 -40.08 12.80 3.82
N ILE A 118 -40.45 11.88 2.94
CA ILE A 118 -41.60 12.01 2.03
C ILE A 118 -42.55 10.84 2.32
N GLY A 119 -43.52 11.06 3.19
CA GLY A 119 -44.42 10.00 3.62
C GLY A 119 -43.67 8.81 4.25
N LYS A 120 -43.74 7.65 3.61
CA LYS A 120 -43.05 6.41 4.02
C LYS A 120 -41.59 6.31 3.54
N LEU A 121 -41.15 7.25 2.70
CA LEU A 121 -39.78 7.28 2.14
C LEU A 121 -38.93 8.28 2.91
N ASN A 122 -37.72 7.88 3.31
CA ASN A 122 -36.66 8.77 3.79
C ASN A 122 -35.46 8.70 2.83
N LEU A 123 -35.06 9.84 2.32
CA LEU A 123 -33.88 9.99 1.46
C LEU A 123 -32.79 10.73 2.23
N ALA A 124 -31.55 10.30 2.11
CA ALA A 124 -30.42 10.98 2.73
C ALA A 124 -29.26 11.08 1.75
N ALA A 125 -28.53 12.19 1.82
CA ALA A 125 -27.29 12.38 1.10
C ALA A 125 -26.25 13.01 2.04
N LYS A 126 -25.01 12.53 1.94
CA LYS A 126 -23.88 13.03 2.70
C LYS A 126 -22.67 13.17 1.77
N TYR A 127 -21.97 14.29 1.87
CA TYR A 127 -20.71 14.51 1.20
C TYR A 127 -19.63 14.81 2.23
N GLU A 128 -18.62 13.95 2.26
CA GLU A 128 -17.40 14.13 3.02
C GLU A 128 -16.32 14.64 2.06
N PHE A 129 -15.78 15.83 2.33
CA PHE A 129 -14.74 16.41 1.47
C PHE A 129 -13.43 15.65 1.61
N LYS A 130 -12.56 15.80 0.62
CA LYS A 130 -11.21 15.23 0.67
C LYS A 130 -10.42 15.74 1.86
N THR A 131 -9.84 14.84 2.65
CA THR A 131 -8.90 15.19 3.70
C THR A 131 -7.50 15.31 3.10
N LYS A 132 -6.93 16.51 3.14
CA LYS A 132 -5.51 16.68 2.81
C LYS A 132 -4.68 16.17 3.98
N LEU A 133 -3.91 15.10 3.76
CA LEU A 133 -3.06 14.50 4.78
C LEU A 133 -1.62 14.46 4.31
N ARG A 134 -0.72 14.94 5.18
CA ARG A 134 0.73 14.92 4.97
C ARG A 134 1.36 14.23 6.18
N LEU A 135 1.92 13.06 5.95
CA LEU A 135 2.61 12.28 6.96
C LEU A 135 4.06 12.73 7.00
N LYS A 136 4.54 13.13 8.16
CA LYS A 136 5.95 13.47 8.39
C LYS A 136 6.68 12.23 8.87
N ASN A 137 7.79 11.91 8.22
CA ASN A 137 8.68 10.83 8.61
C ASN A 137 9.47 11.17 9.86
N GLN A 138 9.63 10.19 10.71
CA GLN A 138 10.52 10.14 11.86
C GLN A 138 11.30 8.85 11.73
N ALA A 139 12.39 8.90 10.97
CA ALA A 139 13.18 7.72 10.67
C ALA A 139 14.30 7.57 11.70
N GLY A 140 14.21 6.53 12.53
CA GLY A 140 15.30 6.16 13.42
C GLY A 140 16.47 5.53 12.66
N VAL A 141 16.15 4.73 11.61
CA VAL A 141 17.12 4.11 10.70
C VAL A 141 16.53 4.10 9.28
N ASN A 142 17.33 4.51 8.30
CA ASN A 142 17.03 4.30 6.88
C ASN A 142 18.31 4.03 6.10
N THR A 143 18.71 2.77 6.02
CA THR A 143 19.78 2.29 5.13
C THR A 143 19.22 1.53 3.93
N SER A 144 17.89 1.57 3.74
CA SER A 144 17.18 0.82 2.70
C SER A 144 17.47 1.33 1.27
N GLY A 145 17.91 2.58 1.13
CA GLY A 145 18.02 3.27 -0.15
C GLY A 145 16.69 3.87 -0.64
N LEU A 146 15.60 3.75 0.15
CA LEU A 146 14.28 4.28 -0.18
C LEU A 146 14.16 5.71 0.35
N SER A 147 14.48 6.69 -0.48
CA SER A 147 14.50 8.11 -0.09
C SER A 147 13.14 8.66 0.34
N GLU A 148 12.03 8.01 -0.01
CA GLU A 148 10.70 8.36 0.47
C GLU A 148 10.53 8.24 1.98
N TYR A 149 11.38 7.46 2.66
CA TYR A 149 11.38 7.27 4.11
C TYR A 149 12.47 8.08 4.83
N ASP A 150 13.16 8.99 4.15
CA ASP A 150 14.15 9.85 4.78
C ASP A 150 13.53 10.68 5.90
N ASP A 151 14.30 10.89 6.97
CA ASP A 151 13.84 11.63 8.13
C ASP A 151 13.38 13.04 7.80
N GLY A 152 12.32 13.50 8.44
CA GLY A 152 11.71 14.81 8.23
C GLY A 152 10.94 14.97 6.91
N LYS A 153 11.04 14.06 5.96
CA LYS A 153 10.32 14.13 4.68
C LYS A 153 8.82 13.98 4.89
N LYS A 154 8.03 14.72 4.09
CA LYS A 154 6.57 14.66 4.12
C LYS A 154 6.03 13.85 2.94
N VAL A 155 5.22 12.86 3.24
CA VAL A 155 4.58 11.95 2.28
C VAL A 155 3.10 12.29 2.14
N LYS A 156 2.60 12.33 0.91
CA LYS A 156 1.18 12.56 0.62
C LYS A 156 0.37 11.28 0.86
N ALA A 157 -0.70 11.40 1.65
CA ALA A 157 -1.60 10.29 2.01
C ALA A 157 -3.04 10.80 2.14
N ASP A 158 -3.54 11.55 1.15
CA ASP A 158 -4.88 12.13 1.19
C ASP A 158 -5.94 11.04 1.35
N ILE A 159 -6.98 11.33 2.16
CA ILE A 159 -8.18 10.49 2.25
C ILE A 159 -9.17 11.01 1.20
N PRO A 160 -9.74 10.15 0.35
CA PRO A 160 -10.64 10.57 -0.72
C PRO A 160 -11.92 11.22 -0.18
N ALA A 161 -12.52 12.08 -0.98
CA ALA A 161 -13.89 12.54 -0.74
C ALA A 161 -14.86 11.36 -0.95
N ILE A 162 -16.00 11.40 -0.25
CA ILE A 162 -17.03 10.36 -0.30
C ILE A 162 -18.39 11.00 -0.50
N LEU A 163 -19.11 10.57 -1.54
CA LEU A 163 -20.54 10.82 -1.70
C LEU A 163 -21.32 9.59 -1.22
N SER A 164 -22.21 9.77 -0.26
CA SER A 164 -23.11 8.72 0.22
C SER A 164 -24.56 9.14 -0.06
N ILE A 165 -25.34 8.26 -0.65
CA ILE A 165 -26.78 8.44 -0.88
C ILE A 165 -27.48 7.23 -0.28
N GLY A 166 -28.58 7.46 0.45
CA GLY A 166 -29.36 6.41 1.09
C GLY A 166 -30.86 6.65 0.93
N ALA A 167 -31.59 5.56 0.85
CA ALA A 167 -33.04 5.54 0.84
C ALA A 167 -33.55 4.49 1.83
N ARG A 168 -34.56 4.82 2.63
CA ARG A 168 -35.30 3.91 3.51
C ARG A 168 -36.78 4.04 3.23
N TYR A 169 -37.42 2.93 2.93
CA TYR A 169 -38.86 2.87 2.66
C TYR A 169 -39.57 1.97 3.67
N SER A 170 -40.54 2.55 4.43
CA SER A 170 -41.38 1.80 5.34
C SER A 170 -42.51 1.12 4.54
N LEU A 171 -42.23 -0.11 4.08
CA LEU A 171 -43.16 -0.90 3.26
C LEU A 171 -44.42 -1.20 4.06
N LEU A 172 -44.22 -1.73 5.27
CA LEU A 172 -45.24 -2.00 6.29
C LEU A 172 -44.81 -1.32 7.60
N ASP A 173 -45.69 -1.30 8.59
CA ASP A 173 -45.39 -0.70 9.91
C ASP A 173 -44.20 -1.40 10.60
N ASN A 174 -44.01 -2.70 10.30
CA ASN A 174 -42.95 -3.53 10.86
C ASN A 174 -41.90 -3.95 9.84
N VAL A 175 -41.96 -3.50 8.56
CA VAL A 175 -41.02 -3.88 7.51
C VAL A 175 -40.44 -2.63 6.87
N ARG A 176 -39.10 -2.53 6.85
CA ARG A 176 -38.33 -1.43 6.25
C ARG A 176 -37.35 -1.97 5.23
N LEU A 177 -37.32 -1.35 4.06
CA LEU A 177 -36.33 -1.60 3.00
C LEU A 177 -35.32 -0.47 2.99
N ASN A 178 -34.07 -0.80 2.83
CA ASN A 178 -32.97 0.14 2.77
C ASN A 178 -32.18 -0.08 1.48
N ALA A 179 -31.76 1.02 0.84
CA ALA A 179 -30.84 1.02 -0.29
C ALA A 179 -29.81 2.11 -0.09
N GLY A 180 -28.60 1.90 -0.56
CA GLY A 180 -27.52 2.86 -0.44
C GLY A 180 -26.55 2.79 -1.61
N PHE A 181 -25.88 3.92 -1.83
CA PHE A 181 -24.83 4.07 -2.80
C PHE A 181 -23.72 4.93 -2.21
N HIS A 182 -22.48 4.45 -2.33
CA HIS A 182 -21.29 5.23 -1.99
C HIS A 182 -20.42 5.38 -3.24
N TYR A 183 -19.84 6.56 -3.42
CA TYR A 183 -18.82 6.82 -4.42
C TYR A 183 -17.60 7.47 -3.76
N TYR A 184 -16.45 6.84 -3.94
CA TYR A 184 -15.16 7.28 -3.42
C TYR A 184 -14.38 7.98 -4.52
N PHE A 185 -13.97 9.22 -4.30
CA PHE A 185 -13.21 10.02 -5.27
C PHE A 185 -11.70 9.71 -5.20
N ASP A 186 -11.35 8.41 -5.22
CA ASP A 186 -9.97 7.92 -5.00
C ASP A 186 -8.96 8.52 -5.96
N LYS A 187 -9.33 8.71 -7.24
CA LYS A 187 -8.47 9.35 -8.23
C LYS A 187 -8.10 10.79 -7.91
N GLN A 188 -8.88 11.47 -7.06
CA GLN A 188 -8.62 12.85 -6.64
C GLN A 188 -7.83 12.93 -5.33
N ALA A 189 -7.63 11.82 -4.64
CA ALA A 189 -6.87 11.72 -3.41
C ALA A 189 -5.40 11.43 -3.73
N THR A 190 -4.54 12.43 -3.54
CA THR A 190 -3.12 12.27 -3.88
C THR A 190 -2.47 11.30 -2.91
N GLN A 191 -2.00 10.18 -3.44
CA GLN A 191 -1.27 9.14 -2.73
C GLN A 191 0.23 9.21 -3.01
N HIS A 192 1.01 8.60 -2.13
CA HIS A 192 2.45 8.45 -2.33
C HIS A 192 2.76 7.83 -3.71
N ASN A 193 3.83 8.30 -4.36
CA ASN A 193 4.24 7.90 -5.72
C ASN A 193 3.13 7.98 -6.76
N ASN A 194 2.13 8.88 -6.54
CA ASN A 194 1.00 9.10 -7.43
C ASN A 194 0.21 7.82 -7.76
N LYS A 195 0.16 6.84 -6.86
CA LYS A 195 -0.55 5.57 -7.05
C LYS A 195 -2.01 5.74 -7.46
N HIS A 196 -2.68 6.80 -7.02
CA HIS A 196 -4.06 7.13 -7.43
C HIS A 196 -4.26 7.28 -8.95
N ASN A 197 -3.20 7.58 -9.71
CA ASN A 197 -3.26 7.69 -11.17
C ASN A 197 -3.44 6.33 -11.86
N TYR A 198 -3.10 5.24 -11.18
CA TYR A 198 -3.28 3.87 -11.72
C TYR A 198 -4.71 3.35 -11.60
N LEU A 199 -5.59 4.04 -10.85
CA LEU A 199 -7.01 3.69 -10.80
C LEU A 199 -7.72 4.06 -12.11
N THR A 200 -8.62 3.22 -12.58
CA THR A 200 -9.47 3.53 -13.75
C THR A 200 -10.54 4.55 -13.42
N ASN A 201 -11.16 4.42 -12.26
CA ASN A 201 -12.20 5.31 -11.71
C ASN A 201 -12.12 5.31 -10.17
N GLY A 202 -12.97 6.08 -9.52
CA GLY A 202 -13.18 5.97 -8.08
C GLY A 202 -13.87 4.67 -7.70
N GLY A 203 -13.67 4.22 -6.47
CA GLY A 203 -14.41 3.11 -5.90
C GLY A 203 -15.89 3.45 -5.76
N TRP A 204 -16.74 2.43 -5.80
CA TRP A 204 -18.17 2.61 -5.53
C TRP A 204 -18.77 1.37 -4.86
N GLU A 205 -19.85 1.59 -4.13
CA GLU A 205 -20.61 0.55 -3.42
C GLU A 205 -22.09 0.73 -3.67
N VAL A 206 -22.78 -0.38 -3.85
CA VAL A 206 -24.25 -0.47 -3.83
C VAL A 206 -24.64 -1.37 -2.69
N LEU A 207 -25.60 -0.92 -1.89
CA LEU A 207 -26.09 -1.63 -0.72
C LEU A 207 -27.62 -1.78 -0.82
N ALA A 208 -28.11 -2.92 -0.39
CA ALA A 208 -29.55 -3.18 -0.24
C ALA A 208 -29.79 -4.04 1.00
N GLY A 209 -30.89 -3.80 1.70
CA GLY A 209 -31.21 -4.58 2.89
C GLY A 209 -32.66 -4.41 3.32
N ALA A 210 -33.07 -5.27 4.23
CA ALA A 210 -34.38 -5.23 4.85
C ALA A 210 -34.26 -5.39 6.37
N GLU A 211 -35.18 -4.75 7.09
CA GLU A 211 -35.35 -4.88 8.51
C GLU A 211 -36.78 -5.26 8.79
N VAL A 212 -37.00 -6.18 9.74
CA VAL A 212 -38.34 -6.64 10.16
C VAL A 212 -38.42 -6.64 11.68
N ASP A 213 -39.38 -5.92 12.22
CA ASP A 213 -39.76 -6.02 13.64
C ASP A 213 -40.58 -7.29 13.83
N VAL A 214 -39.94 -8.37 14.28
CA VAL A 214 -40.57 -9.67 14.52
C VAL A 214 -41.44 -9.60 15.74
N THR A 215 -41.05 -8.83 16.75
CA THR A 215 -41.78 -8.52 17.95
C THR A 215 -41.52 -7.07 18.37
N LYS A 216 -42.23 -6.58 19.41
CA LYS A 216 -41.94 -5.25 19.99
C LYS A 216 -40.52 -5.09 20.56
N ARG A 217 -39.79 -6.20 20.74
CA ARG A 217 -38.43 -6.19 21.29
C ARG A 217 -37.36 -6.66 20.31
N TRP A 218 -37.73 -7.42 19.29
CA TRP A 218 -36.79 -8.00 18.33
C TRP A 218 -37.00 -7.41 16.94
N THR A 219 -35.94 -6.81 16.42
CA THR A 219 -35.79 -6.47 15.00
C THR A 219 -34.69 -7.35 14.40
N VAL A 220 -34.94 -7.96 13.27
CA VAL A 220 -33.95 -8.71 12.50
C VAL A 220 -33.67 -7.98 11.19
N SER A 221 -32.49 -8.12 10.68
CA SER A 221 -32.07 -7.49 9.43
C SER A 221 -31.23 -8.44 8.58
N ALA A 222 -31.32 -8.26 7.27
CA ALA A 222 -30.44 -8.89 6.31
C ALA A 222 -30.06 -7.87 5.23
N GLY A 223 -28.86 -7.97 4.69
CA GLY A 223 -28.37 -7.04 3.69
C GLY A 223 -27.33 -7.65 2.77
N TRP A 224 -27.17 -7.00 1.65
CA TRP A 224 -26.16 -7.30 0.64
C TRP A 224 -25.48 -6.00 0.21
N GLN A 225 -24.20 -6.12 -0.11
CA GLN A 225 -23.38 -5.03 -0.63
C GLN A 225 -22.47 -5.56 -1.74
N THR A 226 -22.32 -4.77 -2.80
CA THR A 226 -21.26 -4.99 -3.78
C THR A 226 -20.32 -3.81 -3.78
N THR A 227 -19.02 -4.07 -3.84
CA THR A 227 -17.96 -3.06 -3.84
C THR A 227 -17.08 -3.21 -5.07
N ASN A 228 -16.92 -2.11 -5.81
CA ASN A 228 -15.95 -1.98 -6.89
C ASN A 228 -14.86 -1.00 -6.47
N TYR A 229 -13.60 -1.44 -6.48
CA TYR A 229 -12.46 -0.61 -6.03
C TYR A 229 -11.82 0.23 -7.13
N GLY A 230 -12.37 0.26 -8.33
CA GLY A 230 -11.87 1.07 -9.45
C GLY A 230 -10.51 0.64 -10.00
N LEU A 231 -10.04 -0.57 -9.66
CA LEU A 231 -8.69 -1.06 -10.03
C LEU A 231 -8.55 -1.37 -11.52
N GLY A 232 -9.65 -1.64 -12.20
CA GLY A 232 -9.64 -2.03 -13.62
C GLY A 232 -8.82 -3.29 -13.89
N LYS A 233 -8.03 -3.26 -14.95
CA LYS A 233 -7.07 -4.33 -15.29
C LYS A 233 -5.68 -4.11 -14.68
N ASN A 234 -5.51 -3.05 -13.90
CA ASN A 234 -4.21 -2.67 -13.36
C ASN A 234 -3.87 -3.50 -12.11
N SER A 235 -2.81 -4.29 -12.21
CA SER A 235 -2.36 -5.19 -11.15
C SER A 235 -1.42 -4.53 -10.12
N GLN A 236 -1.13 -3.23 -10.24
CA GLN A 236 -0.17 -2.55 -9.34
C GLN A 236 -0.64 -2.43 -7.89
N PHE A 237 -1.95 -2.64 -7.64
CA PHE A 237 -2.51 -2.68 -6.28
C PHE A 237 -2.57 -4.09 -5.70
N ILE A 238 -2.09 -5.09 -6.43
CA ILE A 238 -2.14 -6.50 -6.03
C ILE A 238 -0.72 -7.00 -5.85
N SER A 239 -0.38 -7.38 -4.63
CA SER A 239 0.92 -7.95 -4.26
C SER A 239 0.73 -9.00 -3.18
N ASP A 240 1.75 -9.82 -2.91
CA ASP A 240 1.76 -10.81 -1.83
C ASP A 240 1.56 -10.18 -0.44
N MET A 241 1.96 -8.92 -0.28
CA MET A 241 1.83 -8.19 0.98
C MET A 241 0.41 -7.64 1.22
N SER A 242 -0.30 -7.30 0.14
CA SER A 242 -1.64 -6.71 0.23
C SER A 242 -2.33 -6.79 -1.13
N PHE A 243 -3.56 -7.26 -1.12
CA PHE A 243 -4.40 -7.18 -2.31
C PHE A 243 -5.85 -6.89 -1.94
N VAL A 244 -6.51 -6.17 -2.84
CA VAL A 244 -7.94 -5.87 -2.80
C VAL A 244 -8.50 -6.13 -4.19
N THR A 245 -9.62 -6.83 -4.27
CA THR A 245 -10.38 -7.04 -5.52
C THR A 245 -11.83 -6.70 -5.25
N ASN A 246 -12.62 -6.48 -6.32
CA ASN A 246 -14.06 -6.26 -6.18
C ASN A 246 -14.69 -7.37 -5.33
N SER A 247 -15.68 -7.02 -4.52
CA SER A 247 -16.25 -7.95 -3.54
C SER A 247 -17.76 -7.86 -3.46
N ASN A 248 -18.34 -8.94 -2.93
CA ASN A 248 -19.72 -8.98 -2.47
C ASN A 248 -19.74 -9.34 -1.00
N SER A 249 -20.61 -8.68 -0.24
CA SER A 249 -20.82 -8.95 1.18
C SER A 249 -22.28 -9.30 1.41
N VAL A 250 -22.51 -10.26 2.28
CA VAL A 250 -23.84 -10.57 2.81
C VAL A 250 -23.78 -10.46 4.32
N GLY A 251 -24.82 -9.93 4.93
CA GLY A 251 -24.86 -9.73 6.37
C GLY A 251 -26.24 -9.96 6.95
N VAL A 252 -26.23 -10.34 8.22
CA VAL A 252 -27.44 -10.49 9.05
C VAL A 252 -27.23 -9.79 10.37
N GLY A 253 -28.29 -9.28 10.95
CA GLY A 253 -28.25 -8.60 12.23
C GLY A 253 -29.52 -8.81 13.05
N ALA A 254 -29.38 -8.61 14.35
CA ALA A 254 -30.51 -8.58 15.26
C ALA A 254 -30.33 -7.45 16.28
N ARG A 255 -31.41 -6.74 16.57
CA ARG A 255 -31.50 -5.74 17.62
C ARG A 255 -32.48 -6.22 18.66
N PHE A 256 -32.05 -6.24 19.89
CA PHE A 256 -32.90 -6.61 21.05
C PHE A 256 -33.07 -5.42 21.97
N GLN A 257 -34.31 -4.97 22.16
CA GLN A 257 -34.69 -3.90 23.09
C GLN A 257 -34.67 -4.44 24.51
N LEU A 258 -33.65 -4.13 25.28
CA LEU A 258 -33.49 -4.52 26.69
C LEU A 258 -34.42 -3.74 27.59
N ARG A 259 -34.47 -2.40 27.42
CA ARG A 259 -35.31 -1.44 28.13
C ARG A 259 -35.74 -0.33 27.16
N LYS A 260 -36.69 0.56 27.59
CA LYS A 260 -37.17 1.67 26.73
C LYS A 260 -36.06 2.47 26.03
N LYS A 261 -34.91 2.63 26.69
CA LYS A 261 -33.78 3.47 26.23
C LYS A 261 -32.50 2.66 26.02
N VAL A 262 -32.53 1.34 26.06
CA VAL A 262 -31.32 0.51 25.91
C VAL A 262 -31.61 -0.64 24.96
N ALA A 263 -30.80 -0.77 23.91
CA ALA A 263 -30.86 -1.88 22.98
C ALA A 263 -29.48 -2.51 22.74
N LEU A 264 -29.46 -3.81 22.53
CA LEU A 264 -28.32 -4.59 22.15
C LEU A 264 -28.42 -4.90 20.65
N ASN A 265 -27.33 -4.65 19.93
CA ASN A 265 -27.21 -4.95 18.50
C ASN A 265 -26.15 -6.04 18.33
N ILE A 266 -26.47 -7.07 17.55
CA ILE A 266 -25.56 -8.14 17.15
C ILE A 266 -25.60 -8.23 15.64
N ALA A 267 -24.45 -8.32 15.00
CA ALA A 267 -24.36 -8.42 13.56
C ALA A 267 -23.23 -9.36 13.13
N TYR A 268 -23.43 -9.99 12.01
CA TYR A 268 -22.41 -10.75 11.31
C TYR A 268 -22.48 -10.40 9.83
N PHE A 269 -21.33 -10.21 9.20
CA PHE A 269 -21.27 -10.17 7.74
C PHE A 269 -20.01 -10.89 7.21
N LYS A 270 -20.18 -11.43 6.02
CA LYS A 270 -19.13 -12.11 5.25
C LYS A 270 -18.89 -11.37 3.96
N THR A 271 -17.62 -11.03 3.69
CA THR A 271 -17.18 -10.45 2.42
C THR A 271 -16.42 -11.49 1.62
N ILE A 272 -16.82 -11.68 0.38
CA ILE A 272 -16.21 -12.59 -0.59
C ILE A 272 -15.60 -11.73 -1.70
N TYR A 273 -14.27 -11.75 -1.82
CA TYR A 273 -13.55 -11.00 -2.83
C TYR A 273 -13.50 -11.77 -4.14
N LYS A 274 -13.56 -11.06 -5.26
CA LYS A 274 -13.42 -11.66 -6.59
C LYS A 274 -12.06 -12.32 -6.70
N HIS A 275 -12.06 -13.56 -7.14
CA HIS A 275 -10.85 -14.32 -7.39
C HIS A 275 -10.01 -13.64 -8.48
N TYR A 276 -8.71 -13.49 -8.26
CA TYR A 276 -7.79 -12.90 -9.22
C TYR A 276 -6.65 -13.88 -9.52
N LYS A 277 -6.45 -14.14 -10.80
CA LYS A 277 -5.35 -14.97 -11.31
C LYS A 277 -4.49 -14.14 -12.25
N ARG A 278 -3.18 -14.29 -12.12
CA ARG A 278 -2.21 -13.59 -12.94
C ARG A 278 -1.11 -14.57 -13.37
N GLN A 279 -0.73 -14.48 -14.63
CA GLN A 279 0.46 -15.17 -15.15
C GLN A 279 1.53 -14.12 -15.45
N HIS A 280 2.78 -14.50 -15.21
CA HIS A 280 3.93 -13.65 -15.44
C HIS A 280 4.97 -14.40 -16.25
N ASP A 281 5.62 -13.67 -17.16
CA ASP A 281 6.85 -14.11 -17.81
C ASP A 281 8.10 -13.73 -17.00
N ASP A 282 7.92 -12.81 -16.05
CA ASP A 282 8.90 -12.40 -15.06
C ASP A 282 8.25 -12.38 -13.67
N PHE A 283 8.12 -13.57 -13.07
CA PHE A 283 7.33 -13.80 -11.84
C PHE A 283 7.77 -12.95 -10.66
N TYR A 284 9.08 -12.75 -10.51
CA TYR A 284 9.63 -11.94 -9.42
C TYR A 284 9.90 -10.50 -9.82
N ASN A 285 9.42 -10.05 -10.98
CA ASN A 285 9.76 -8.74 -11.55
C ASN A 285 11.29 -8.49 -11.56
N ILE A 286 12.04 -9.52 -11.91
CA ILE A 286 13.49 -9.49 -11.84
C ILE A 286 14.06 -8.43 -12.81
N LYS A 287 13.54 -8.37 -14.04
CA LYS A 287 13.98 -7.38 -15.03
C LYS A 287 13.73 -5.96 -14.57
N GLY A 288 12.52 -5.67 -14.05
CA GLY A 288 12.18 -4.34 -13.54
C GLY A 288 13.01 -3.97 -12.32
N THR A 289 13.21 -4.90 -11.40
CA THR A 289 14.00 -4.67 -10.18
C THR A 289 15.47 -4.43 -10.51
N PHE A 290 16.08 -5.23 -11.39
CA PHE A 290 17.47 -5.01 -11.80
C PHE A 290 17.62 -3.72 -12.59
N GLY A 291 16.70 -3.38 -13.52
CA GLY A 291 16.74 -2.12 -14.25
C GLY A 291 16.74 -0.93 -13.28
N SER A 292 15.85 -0.94 -12.28
CA SER A 292 15.77 0.14 -11.28
C SER A 292 17.01 0.27 -10.38
N MET A 293 17.80 -0.80 -10.22
CA MET A 293 19.03 -0.79 -9.43
C MET A 293 20.28 -0.55 -10.27
N LEU A 294 20.38 -1.20 -11.43
CA LEU A 294 21.58 -1.16 -12.27
C LEU A 294 21.68 0.12 -13.10
N ASP A 295 20.57 0.70 -13.55
CA ASP A 295 20.61 1.91 -14.36
C ASP A 295 21.17 3.12 -13.59
N PRO A 296 20.73 3.42 -12.34
CA PRO A 296 21.37 4.46 -11.53
C PRO A 296 22.81 4.16 -11.19
N LEU A 297 23.15 2.90 -10.88
CA LEU A 297 24.52 2.48 -10.61
C LEU A 297 25.42 2.69 -11.83
N ALA A 298 25.00 2.24 -13.02
CA ALA A 298 25.77 2.42 -14.26
C ALA A 298 25.99 3.90 -14.59
N GLN A 299 24.97 4.76 -14.36
CA GLN A 299 25.09 6.21 -14.52
C GLN A 299 26.12 6.79 -13.54
N GLN A 300 26.07 6.41 -12.26
CA GLN A 300 27.00 6.85 -11.24
C GLN A 300 28.45 6.42 -11.57
N LEU A 301 28.66 5.16 -11.93
CA LEU A 301 29.96 4.63 -12.33
C LEU A 301 30.51 5.34 -13.57
N THR A 302 29.67 5.61 -14.56
CA THR A 302 30.07 6.33 -15.78
C THR A 302 30.52 7.76 -15.47
N ALA A 303 29.75 8.48 -14.65
CA ALA A 303 30.06 9.81 -14.17
C ALA A 303 31.41 9.81 -13.38
N GLY A 304 31.55 8.84 -12.46
CA GLY A 304 32.80 8.66 -11.69
C GLY A 304 34.02 8.40 -12.59
N ALA A 305 33.89 7.55 -13.63
CA ALA A 305 34.95 7.30 -14.58
C ALA A 305 35.38 8.58 -15.34
N GLN A 306 34.39 9.39 -15.74
CA GLN A 306 34.68 10.67 -16.42
C GLN A 306 35.43 11.66 -15.51
N GLN A 307 34.96 11.78 -14.23
CA GLN A 307 35.64 12.64 -13.24
C GLN A 307 37.07 12.20 -12.98
N ILE A 308 37.32 10.91 -12.79
CA ILE A 308 38.67 10.35 -12.60
C ILE A 308 39.53 10.55 -13.86
N GLY A 309 38.94 10.36 -15.04
CA GLY A 309 39.65 10.63 -16.29
C GLY A 309 40.12 12.08 -16.44
N GLN A 310 39.28 13.03 -16.01
CA GLN A 310 39.64 14.46 -15.96
C GLN A 310 40.71 14.74 -14.88
N ALA A 311 40.59 14.13 -13.70
CA ALA A 311 41.58 14.28 -12.63
C ALA A 311 42.96 13.76 -13.03
N LEU A 312 43.02 12.65 -13.74
CA LEU A 312 44.29 12.06 -14.23
C LEU A 312 45.06 12.94 -15.26
N GLN A 313 44.40 13.90 -15.88
CA GLN A 313 45.01 14.88 -16.79
C GLN A 313 45.68 16.04 -16.04
N GLN A 314 45.50 16.19 -14.73
CA GLN A 314 46.12 17.25 -13.96
C GLN A 314 47.64 17.01 -13.85
N PRO A 315 48.49 18.05 -14.14
CA PRO A 315 49.95 17.88 -14.17
C PRO A 315 50.58 17.65 -12.80
N ASN A 316 49.96 18.09 -11.73
CA ASN A 316 50.53 18.14 -10.38
C ASN A 316 50.08 16.98 -9.47
N LEU A 317 49.61 15.86 -10.00
CA LEU A 317 49.21 14.69 -9.20
C LEU A 317 50.48 14.01 -8.63
N SER A 318 50.42 13.68 -7.33
CA SER A 318 51.42 12.79 -6.75
C SER A 318 51.28 11.37 -7.33
N GLU A 319 52.36 10.61 -7.26
CA GLU A 319 52.35 9.22 -7.74
C GLU A 319 51.31 8.36 -7.01
N ALA A 320 51.18 8.54 -5.70
CA ALA A 320 50.14 7.87 -4.90
C ALA A 320 48.71 8.23 -5.33
N GLN A 321 48.42 9.50 -5.62
CA GLN A 321 47.13 9.93 -6.14
C GLN A 321 46.84 9.36 -7.52
N ARG A 322 47.83 9.35 -8.41
CA ARG A 322 47.71 8.76 -9.73
C ARG A 322 47.40 7.27 -9.68
N LEU A 323 48.11 6.53 -8.81
CA LEU A 323 47.87 5.11 -8.60
C LEU A 323 46.46 4.84 -8.06
N ALA A 324 46.03 5.61 -7.07
CA ALA A 324 44.67 5.48 -6.50
C ALA A 324 43.60 5.71 -7.55
N TYR A 325 43.73 6.74 -8.39
CA TYR A 325 42.78 7.01 -9.47
C TYR A 325 42.77 5.92 -10.52
N GLN A 326 43.94 5.39 -10.91
CA GLN A 326 44.07 4.28 -11.87
C GLN A 326 43.41 3.00 -11.31
N THR A 327 43.61 2.68 -10.03
CA THR A 327 42.99 1.54 -9.35
C THR A 327 41.47 1.68 -9.37
N ARG A 328 40.95 2.83 -8.95
CA ARG A 328 39.52 3.07 -8.94
C ARG A 328 38.90 3.03 -10.34
N LEU A 329 39.58 3.54 -11.36
CA LEU A 329 39.14 3.47 -12.74
C LEU A 329 39.08 2.02 -13.26
N ALA A 330 39.99 1.17 -12.83
CA ALA A 330 39.98 -0.26 -13.17
C ALA A 330 38.81 -0.98 -12.53
N GLU A 331 38.52 -0.71 -11.25
CA GLU A 331 37.34 -1.22 -10.54
C GLU A 331 36.06 -0.81 -11.27
N ILE A 332 35.86 0.48 -11.57
CA ILE A 332 34.69 1.00 -12.28
C ILE A 332 34.48 0.30 -13.63
N ARG A 333 35.56 0.05 -14.39
CA ARG A 333 35.48 -0.67 -15.67
C ARG A 333 35.03 -2.11 -15.48
N THR A 334 35.49 -2.78 -14.42
CA THR A 334 35.06 -4.13 -14.05
C THR A 334 33.56 -4.15 -13.71
N GLU A 335 33.08 -3.20 -12.90
CA GLU A 335 31.69 -3.09 -12.49
C GLU A 335 30.77 -2.74 -13.67
N LEU A 336 31.16 -1.83 -14.56
CA LEU A 336 30.40 -1.52 -15.77
C LEU A 336 30.29 -2.74 -16.70
N GLY A 337 31.39 -3.49 -16.86
CA GLY A 337 31.37 -4.74 -17.61
C GLY A 337 30.44 -5.80 -16.99
N ALA A 338 30.43 -5.90 -15.68
CA ALA A 338 29.49 -6.77 -14.94
C ALA A 338 28.04 -6.32 -15.13
N ALA A 339 27.72 -5.04 -14.96
CA ALA A 339 26.41 -4.49 -15.18
C ALA A 339 25.89 -4.79 -16.60
N GLN A 340 26.71 -4.61 -17.61
CA GLN A 340 26.39 -4.90 -19.01
C GLN A 340 26.11 -6.40 -19.24
N LYS A 341 26.91 -7.30 -18.65
CA LYS A 341 26.68 -8.76 -18.71
C LYS A 341 25.32 -9.13 -18.07
N ILE A 342 25.00 -8.52 -16.92
CA ILE A 342 23.73 -8.76 -16.24
C ILE A 342 22.58 -8.27 -17.11
N GLN A 343 22.62 -7.07 -17.67
CA GLN A 343 21.59 -6.54 -18.57
C GLN A 343 21.39 -7.43 -19.79
N THR A 344 22.47 -7.93 -20.39
CA THR A 344 22.40 -8.86 -21.53
C THR A 344 21.77 -10.19 -21.11
N GLY A 345 22.16 -10.75 -19.96
CA GLY A 345 21.60 -11.98 -19.40
C GLY A 345 20.10 -11.84 -19.07
N LEU A 346 19.70 -10.68 -18.55
CA LEU A 346 18.30 -10.38 -18.26
C LEU A 346 17.43 -10.32 -19.54
N GLY A 347 17.98 -9.94 -20.68
CA GLY A 347 17.26 -9.95 -21.95
C GLY A 347 16.68 -11.31 -22.30
N GLY A 348 17.42 -12.38 -22.05
CA GLY A 348 17.02 -13.79 -22.26
C GLY A 348 16.33 -14.45 -21.07
N TYR A 349 16.33 -13.81 -19.89
CA TYR A 349 15.76 -14.39 -18.68
C TYR A 349 14.24 -14.47 -18.76
N LYS A 350 13.69 -15.67 -18.51
CA LYS A 350 12.25 -15.92 -18.38
C LYS A 350 12.04 -16.70 -17.09
N SER A 351 11.17 -16.18 -16.26
CA SER A 351 10.67 -16.89 -15.08
C SER A 351 9.15 -16.86 -15.12
N SER A 352 8.56 -17.87 -15.77
CA SER A 352 7.11 -17.99 -15.80
C SER A 352 6.60 -18.46 -14.45
N GLY A 353 5.55 -17.83 -13.98
CA GLY A 353 4.85 -18.20 -12.75
C GLY A 353 3.41 -17.75 -12.80
N SER A 354 2.58 -18.37 -11.96
CA SER A 354 1.19 -17.97 -11.78
C SER A 354 0.92 -17.61 -10.34
N GLU A 355 0.15 -16.55 -10.14
CA GLU A 355 -0.36 -16.14 -8.84
C GLU A 355 -1.87 -16.32 -8.80
N ASN A 356 -2.36 -16.74 -7.67
CA ASN A 356 -3.76 -17.01 -7.43
C ASN A 356 -4.17 -16.39 -6.10
N PHE A 357 -4.93 -15.30 -6.15
CA PHE A 357 -5.34 -14.54 -4.97
C PHE A 357 -6.78 -14.85 -4.63
N HIS A 358 -6.99 -15.30 -3.41
CA HIS A 358 -8.31 -15.55 -2.83
C HIS A 358 -8.37 -14.95 -1.43
N ARG A 359 -9.47 -14.23 -1.14
CA ARG A 359 -9.70 -13.61 0.17
C ARG A 359 -11.17 -13.67 0.55
N THR A 360 -11.41 -13.92 1.82
CA THR A 360 -12.70 -13.73 2.49
C THR A 360 -12.48 -13.00 3.81
N ASN A 361 -13.45 -12.22 4.25
CA ASN A 361 -13.46 -11.63 5.58
C ASN A 361 -14.77 -11.99 6.28
N ASP A 362 -14.67 -12.36 7.54
CA ASP A 362 -15.80 -12.59 8.42
C ASP A 362 -15.72 -11.56 9.56
N VAL A 363 -16.83 -10.84 9.81
CA VAL A 363 -16.88 -9.78 10.81
C VAL A 363 -18.07 -9.99 11.72
N PHE A 364 -17.81 -9.98 13.02
CA PHE A 364 -18.81 -10.01 14.09
C PHE A 364 -18.85 -8.66 14.76
N GLY A 365 -20.06 -8.11 14.92
CA GLY A 365 -20.29 -6.84 15.58
C GLY A 365 -21.19 -7.01 16.80
N LEU A 366 -20.82 -6.32 17.87
CA LEU A 366 -21.62 -6.17 19.07
C LEU A 366 -21.71 -4.68 19.40
N GLY A 367 -22.91 -4.18 19.63
CA GLY A 367 -23.15 -2.77 19.95
C GLY A 367 -24.21 -2.59 21.03
N LEU A 368 -24.00 -1.62 21.91
CA LEU A 368 -24.98 -1.16 22.88
C LEU A 368 -25.45 0.24 22.47
N GLU A 369 -26.76 0.39 22.34
CA GLU A 369 -27.43 1.66 22.04
C GLU A 369 -28.12 2.17 23.32
N ILE A 370 -27.82 3.42 23.68
CA ILE A 370 -28.42 4.07 24.88
C ILE A 370 -28.95 5.42 24.43
N ASP A 371 -30.27 5.60 24.60
CA ASP A 371 -30.97 6.88 24.39
C ASP A 371 -31.04 7.65 25.73
N PHE A 372 -30.65 8.91 25.71
CA PHE A 372 -30.61 9.79 26.90
C PHE A 372 -31.87 10.60 27.08
#